data_a6a1587309beba62e0f53cc245baa969
#
_entry.id   a6a1587309beba62e0f53cc245baa969
#
_cell.length_a   1.000
_cell.length_b   1.000
_cell.length_c   1.000
_cell.angle_alpha   90.00
_cell.angle_beta   90.00
_cell.angle_gamma   90.00
#
_symmetry.space_group_name_H-M   'P 1'
#
loop_
_entity.id
_entity.type
_entity.pdbx_description
1 polymer ?
#
loop_
_entity_poly.entity_id
_entity_poly.type
_entity_poly.pdbx_seq_one_letter_code
_entity_poly.pdbx_strand_id
1 'polypeptide(L)'
;MINKVILIGNVGQDPEIRYTGDVNNGTKVATLRIATTERYRDRNGNLQEHTEWHSIVVWRNIADVVEKYVKKGTQVYIEGRLRSRSWDDQNGNKRYVTEIIADTLQLLGRKPEGQQQSQPYQQPAQPTYQQPGVQQQPTYHQQPVQQAQPKPVVDDLPEDDLPF
;
A
#
# COMPACT_ATOMS: atom_id res chain seq x y z
N MET A 1 -15.82 29.52 -6.20
CA MET A 1 -15.60 28.40 -7.15
C MET A 1 -14.57 27.45 -6.54
N ILE A 2 -14.74 26.13 -6.70
CA ILE A 2 -13.85 25.11 -6.17
C ILE A 2 -13.31 24.29 -7.35
N ASN A 3 -11.99 24.01 -7.33
CA ASN A 3 -11.34 23.07 -8.24
C ASN A 3 -10.38 22.24 -7.38
N LYS A 4 -10.85 21.10 -6.87
CA LYS A 4 -10.10 20.21 -6.01
C LYS A 4 -10.32 18.77 -6.43
N VAL A 5 -9.23 18.01 -6.46
CA VAL A 5 -9.20 16.56 -6.71
C VAL A 5 -8.51 15.91 -5.55
N ILE A 6 -9.06 14.80 -5.08
CA ILE A 6 -8.45 13.93 -4.06
C ILE A 6 -8.48 12.50 -4.63
N LEU A 7 -7.33 11.84 -4.67
CA LEU A 7 -7.18 10.48 -5.18
C LEU A 7 -6.34 9.63 -4.25
N ILE A 8 -6.73 8.36 -4.13
CA ILE A 8 -5.87 7.30 -3.63
C ILE A 8 -5.78 6.25 -4.72
N GLY A 9 -4.56 5.94 -5.17
CA GLY A 9 -4.37 4.99 -6.26
C GLY A 9 -2.97 4.42 -6.30
N ASN A 10 -2.74 3.53 -7.26
CA ASN A 10 -1.44 2.89 -7.46
C ASN A 10 -0.75 3.45 -8.69
N VAL A 11 0.54 3.69 -8.59
CA VAL A 11 1.37 4.16 -9.70
C VAL A 11 1.54 3.03 -10.72
N GLY A 12 1.12 3.26 -11.96
CA GLY A 12 1.07 2.24 -13.01
C GLY A 12 2.40 2.00 -13.74
N GLN A 13 3.28 2.99 -13.72
CA GLN A 13 4.62 2.94 -14.31
C GLN A 13 5.56 3.85 -13.54
N ASP A 14 6.87 3.68 -13.71
CA ASP A 14 7.84 4.56 -13.07
C ASP A 14 7.63 6.02 -13.49
N PRO A 15 7.76 6.98 -12.56
CA PRO A 15 7.57 8.40 -12.82
C PRO A 15 8.55 8.92 -13.88
N GLU A 16 8.06 9.81 -14.73
CA GLU A 16 8.91 10.53 -15.69
C GLU A 16 9.38 11.84 -15.06
N ILE A 17 10.71 12.00 -14.95
CA ILE A 17 11.34 13.19 -14.36
C ILE A 17 11.87 14.08 -15.47
N ARG A 18 11.53 15.36 -15.43
CA ARG A 18 12.01 16.38 -16.37
C ARG A 18 12.42 17.65 -15.61
N TYR A 19 13.27 18.43 -16.27
CA TYR A 19 13.65 19.77 -15.80
C TYR A 19 13.12 20.79 -16.80
N THR A 20 12.45 21.84 -16.30
CA THR A 20 11.93 22.94 -17.11
C THR A 20 12.70 24.21 -16.78
N GLY A 21 13.12 24.97 -17.80
CA GLY A 21 13.93 26.18 -17.68
C GLY A 21 15.36 25.99 -18.15
N ASP A 22 16.20 26.97 -17.85
CA ASP A 22 17.61 26.96 -18.26
C ASP A 22 18.41 25.88 -17.54
N VAL A 23 19.49 25.41 -18.20
CA VAL A 23 20.36 24.31 -17.75
C VAL A 23 20.89 24.49 -16.31
N ASN A 24 21.01 25.73 -15.84
CA ASN A 24 21.55 26.05 -14.53
C ASN A 24 20.50 26.37 -13.44
N ASN A 25 19.21 26.49 -13.79
CA ASN A 25 18.15 26.87 -12.85
C ASN A 25 16.81 26.19 -13.16
N GLY A 26 16.85 25.01 -13.75
CA GLY A 26 15.67 24.25 -14.14
C GLY A 26 14.84 23.80 -12.94
N THR A 27 13.53 24.01 -13.02
CA THR A 27 12.60 23.47 -12.02
C THR A 27 12.29 22.01 -12.34
N LYS A 28 12.50 21.13 -11.35
CA LYS A 28 12.16 19.69 -11.50
C LYS A 28 10.65 19.50 -11.53
N VAL A 29 10.21 18.68 -12.46
CA VAL A 29 8.81 18.25 -12.65
C VAL A 29 8.81 16.73 -12.76
N ALA A 30 7.87 16.09 -12.09
CA ALA A 30 7.61 14.67 -12.27
C ALA A 30 6.19 14.44 -12.78
N THR A 31 6.05 13.53 -13.74
CA THR A 31 4.75 13.09 -14.24
C THR A 31 4.52 11.64 -13.81
N LEU A 32 3.36 11.37 -13.20
CA LEU A 32 2.94 10.04 -12.76
C LEU A 32 1.65 9.62 -13.47
N ARG A 33 1.52 8.33 -13.72
CA ARG A 33 0.26 7.70 -14.14
C ARG A 33 -0.28 6.90 -12.98
N ILE A 34 -1.45 7.27 -12.47
CA ILE A 34 -2.08 6.65 -11.29
C ILE A 34 -3.37 5.96 -11.72
N ALA A 35 -3.54 4.71 -11.28
CA ALA A 35 -4.74 3.92 -11.46
C ALA A 35 -5.61 4.00 -10.19
N THR A 36 -6.90 4.34 -10.37
CA THR A 36 -7.94 4.15 -9.37
C THR A 36 -8.89 3.07 -9.86
N THR A 37 -9.18 2.07 -9.02
CA THR A 37 -9.99 0.92 -9.41
C THR A 37 -11.22 0.83 -8.53
N GLU A 38 -12.38 0.76 -9.17
CA GLU A 38 -13.68 0.57 -8.54
C GLU A 38 -14.19 -0.84 -8.82
N ARG A 39 -14.82 -1.47 -7.82
CA ARG A 39 -15.46 -2.78 -7.94
C ARG A 39 -16.92 -2.65 -7.60
N TYR A 40 -17.77 -3.06 -8.51
CA TYR A 40 -19.21 -3.03 -8.33
C TYR A 40 -19.87 -4.30 -8.88
N ARG A 41 -21.10 -4.57 -8.46
CA ARG A 41 -21.91 -5.65 -9.04
C ARG A 41 -22.84 -5.08 -10.09
N ASP A 42 -22.88 -5.73 -11.24
CA ASP A 42 -23.84 -5.42 -12.30
C ASP A 42 -25.26 -5.88 -11.92
N ARG A 43 -26.24 -5.56 -12.78
CA ARG A 43 -27.65 -5.95 -12.57
C ARG A 43 -27.86 -7.47 -12.52
N ASN A 44 -26.92 -8.24 -13.02
CA ASN A 44 -26.96 -9.71 -13.04
C ASN A 44 -26.22 -10.33 -11.83
N GLY A 45 -25.69 -9.49 -10.92
CA GLY A 45 -24.94 -9.91 -9.75
C GLY A 45 -23.46 -10.21 -10.01
N ASN A 46 -22.96 -10.06 -11.25
CA ASN A 46 -21.56 -10.31 -11.59
C ASN A 46 -20.68 -9.18 -11.06
N LEU A 47 -19.51 -9.54 -10.50
CA LEU A 47 -18.51 -8.57 -10.07
C LEU A 47 -17.85 -7.94 -11.31
N GLN A 48 -17.89 -6.63 -11.39
CA GLN A 48 -17.22 -5.82 -12.41
C GLN A 48 -16.11 -4.99 -11.77
N GLU A 49 -15.05 -4.76 -12.54
CA GLU A 49 -13.94 -3.90 -12.15
C GLU A 49 -13.72 -2.84 -13.23
N HIS A 50 -13.66 -1.58 -12.81
CA HIS A 50 -13.38 -0.46 -13.68
C HIS A 50 -12.17 0.31 -13.17
N THR A 51 -11.19 0.55 -14.05
CA THR A 51 -9.96 1.26 -13.71
C THR A 51 -9.85 2.55 -14.52
N GLU A 52 -9.74 3.67 -13.81
CA GLU A 52 -9.45 4.98 -14.38
C GLU A 52 -7.98 5.35 -14.22
N TRP A 53 -7.43 5.94 -15.29
CA TRP A 53 -6.04 6.37 -15.34
C TRP A 53 -5.92 7.88 -15.30
N HIS A 54 -5.22 8.37 -14.28
CA HIS A 54 -5.02 9.80 -14.05
C HIS A 54 -3.58 10.20 -14.35
N SER A 55 -3.41 11.34 -15.05
CA SER A 55 -2.11 11.99 -15.26
C SER A 55 -1.88 13.02 -14.17
N ILE A 56 -0.86 12.82 -13.36
CA ILE A 56 -0.52 13.68 -12.22
C ILE A 56 0.80 14.38 -12.52
N VAL A 57 0.84 15.69 -12.31
CA VAL A 57 2.04 16.50 -12.45
C VAL A 57 2.40 17.10 -11.09
N VAL A 58 3.62 16.90 -10.67
CA VAL A 58 4.17 17.44 -9.42
C VAL A 58 5.43 18.25 -9.68
N TRP A 59 5.69 19.24 -8.84
CA TRP A 59 6.75 20.21 -9.02
C TRP A 59 7.70 20.28 -7.82
N ARG A 60 8.96 20.68 -8.08
CA ARG A 60 9.94 21.04 -7.05
C ARG A 60 10.11 19.94 -5.99
N ASN A 61 9.94 20.26 -4.72
CA ASN A 61 10.16 19.36 -3.58
C ASN A 61 9.34 18.06 -3.67
N ILE A 62 8.09 18.14 -4.18
CA ILE A 62 7.26 16.94 -4.36
C ILE A 62 7.85 16.06 -5.47
N ALA A 63 8.38 16.66 -6.54
CA ALA A 63 9.06 15.93 -7.60
C ALA A 63 10.35 15.23 -7.10
N ASP A 64 11.06 15.83 -6.13
CA ASP A 64 12.22 15.20 -5.48
C ASP A 64 11.82 13.96 -4.65
N VAL A 65 10.69 14.04 -3.95
CA VAL A 65 10.14 12.89 -3.20
C VAL A 65 9.74 11.78 -4.18
N VAL A 66 9.07 12.14 -5.27
CA VAL A 66 8.64 11.20 -6.30
C VAL A 66 9.85 10.48 -6.92
N GLU A 67 10.88 11.19 -7.33
CA GLU A 67 12.09 10.61 -7.92
C GLU A 67 12.77 9.60 -6.99
N LYS A 68 12.82 9.90 -5.68
CA LYS A 68 13.53 9.07 -4.70
C LYS A 68 12.75 7.85 -4.24
N TYR A 69 11.45 7.96 -4.11
CA TYR A 69 10.64 7.00 -3.36
C TYR A 69 9.48 6.38 -4.13
N VAL A 70 9.07 6.95 -5.26
CA VAL A 70 7.92 6.46 -6.02
C VAL A 70 8.38 5.59 -7.16
N LYS A 71 7.80 4.38 -7.26
CA LYS A 71 8.01 3.44 -8.36
C LYS A 71 6.68 2.86 -8.81
N LYS A 72 6.67 2.15 -9.92
CA LYS A 72 5.52 1.34 -10.33
C LYS A 72 5.01 0.48 -9.16
N GLY A 73 3.71 0.50 -8.92
CA GLY A 73 3.03 -0.22 -7.85
C GLY A 73 2.94 0.53 -6.52
N THR A 74 3.65 1.66 -6.34
CA THR A 74 3.56 2.47 -5.12
C THR A 74 2.14 3.02 -4.96
N GLN A 75 1.53 2.83 -3.78
CA GLN A 75 0.26 3.44 -3.43
C GLN A 75 0.49 4.85 -2.91
N VAL A 76 -0.26 5.80 -3.44
CA VAL A 76 -0.13 7.23 -3.12
C VAL A 76 -1.48 7.88 -2.86
N TYR A 77 -1.49 8.84 -1.94
CA TYR A 77 -2.55 9.81 -1.75
C TYR A 77 -2.15 11.12 -2.43
N ILE A 78 -3.07 11.71 -3.18
CA ILE A 78 -2.87 12.95 -3.94
C ILE A 78 -3.98 13.93 -3.63
N GLU A 79 -3.61 15.18 -3.36
CA GLU A 79 -4.52 16.32 -3.45
C GLU A 79 -4.00 17.30 -4.49
N GLY A 80 -4.89 17.87 -5.26
CA GLY A 80 -4.53 18.85 -6.29
C GLY A 80 -5.74 19.45 -6.97
N ARG A 81 -5.52 19.96 -8.17
CA ARG A 81 -6.56 20.59 -9.01
C ARG A 81 -6.46 20.12 -10.44
N LEU A 82 -7.58 20.09 -11.14
CA LEU A 82 -7.64 19.83 -12.58
C LEU A 82 -7.05 21.00 -13.35
N ARG A 83 -6.27 20.71 -14.38
CA ARG A 83 -5.76 21.65 -15.35
C ARG A 83 -5.81 21.05 -16.74
N SER A 84 -6.47 21.72 -17.67
CA SER A 84 -6.43 21.35 -19.09
C SER A 84 -5.40 22.21 -19.81
N ARG A 85 -4.63 21.58 -20.69
CA ARG A 85 -3.75 22.26 -21.64
C ARG A 85 -4.02 21.79 -23.05
N SER A 86 -3.72 22.62 -24.03
CA SER A 86 -3.83 22.26 -25.43
C SER A 86 -2.51 22.53 -26.16
N TRP A 87 -2.27 21.76 -27.20
CA TRP A 87 -1.16 21.94 -28.14
C TRP A 87 -1.61 21.54 -29.55
N ASP A 88 -0.94 22.04 -30.54
CA ASP A 88 -1.17 21.62 -31.91
C ASP A 88 -0.27 20.41 -32.25
N ASP A 89 -0.86 19.34 -32.78
CA ASP A 89 -0.11 18.17 -33.22
C ASP A 89 0.64 18.46 -34.56
N GLN A 90 1.42 17.50 -35.02
CA GLN A 90 2.21 17.65 -36.27
C GLN A 90 1.34 17.90 -37.52
N ASN A 91 0.06 17.57 -37.45
CA ASN A 91 -0.92 17.77 -38.53
C ASN A 91 -1.70 19.09 -38.38
N GLY A 92 -1.36 19.93 -37.37
CA GLY A 92 -2.06 21.16 -37.09
C GLY A 92 -3.39 20.99 -36.34
N ASN A 93 -3.71 19.80 -35.86
CA ASN A 93 -4.91 19.55 -35.09
C ASN A 93 -4.71 19.90 -33.61
N LYS A 94 -5.66 20.61 -33.02
CA LYS A 94 -5.62 20.97 -31.61
C LYS A 94 -5.91 19.75 -30.73
N ARG A 95 -4.96 19.40 -29.87
CA ARG A 95 -5.06 18.31 -28.88
C ARG A 95 -5.24 18.91 -27.50
N TYR A 96 -6.02 18.21 -26.68
CA TYR A 96 -6.30 18.60 -25.30
C TYR A 96 -5.90 17.45 -24.37
N VAL A 97 -5.36 17.81 -23.24
CA VAL A 97 -5.12 16.86 -22.14
C VAL A 97 -5.55 17.52 -20.85
N THR A 98 -6.20 16.73 -20.00
CA THR A 98 -6.53 17.13 -18.62
C THR A 98 -5.58 16.40 -17.68
N GLU A 99 -4.87 17.17 -16.88
CA GLU A 99 -3.90 16.72 -15.90
C GLU A 99 -4.31 17.18 -14.51
N ILE A 100 -3.84 16.51 -13.48
CA ILE A 100 -4.00 16.93 -12.09
C ILE A 100 -2.67 17.52 -11.65
N ILE A 101 -2.67 18.81 -11.34
CA ILE A 101 -1.53 19.46 -10.70
C ILE A 101 -1.64 19.18 -9.21
N ALA A 102 -0.76 18.36 -8.69
CA ALA A 102 -0.78 17.97 -7.29
C ALA A 102 -0.07 19.01 -6.41
N ASP A 103 -0.75 19.40 -5.35
CA ASP A 103 -0.27 20.29 -4.31
C ASP A 103 0.22 19.48 -3.08
N THR A 104 -0.29 18.25 -2.90
CA THR A 104 0.10 17.30 -1.84
C THR A 104 0.27 15.90 -2.42
N LEU A 105 1.32 15.19 -1.99
CA LEU A 105 1.54 13.78 -2.28
C LEU A 105 2.03 13.08 -1.00
N GLN A 106 1.38 11.97 -0.64
CA GLN A 106 1.78 11.12 0.48
C GLN A 106 1.90 9.66 0.03
N LEU A 107 2.94 8.99 0.47
CA LEU A 107 3.15 7.56 0.25
C LEU A 107 2.33 6.78 1.28
N LEU A 108 1.45 5.88 0.84
CA LEU A 108 0.58 5.08 1.71
C LEU A 108 1.11 3.65 1.92
N GLY A 109 2.12 3.24 1.17
CA GLY A 109 2.77 1.93 1.34
C GLY A 109 3.62 1.87 2.61
N ARG A 110 3.79 0.65 3.16
CA ARG A 110 4.84 0.41 4.17
C ARG A 110 6.19 0.75 3.55
N LYS A 111 7.01 1.50 4.29
CA LYS A 111 8.43 1.65 3.96
C LYS A 111 8.97 0.24 3.75
N PRO A 112 9.66 -0.07 2.61
CA PRO A 112 10.33 -1.34 2.51
C PRO A 112 11.27 -1.42 3.71
N GLU A 113 11.01 -2.34 4.62
CA GLU A 113 11.94 -2.70 5.67
C GLU A 113 13.19 -3.16 4.92
N GLY A 114 14.20 -2.27 4.91
CA GLY A 114 15.53 -2.67 4.49
C GLY A 114 15.85 -3.92 5.27
N GLN A 115 16.32 -4.95 4.59
CA GLN A 115 16.81 -6.19 5.16
C GLN A 115 17.65 -5.85 6.41
N GLN A 116 17.00 -5.82 7.57
CA GLN A 116 17.69 -6.00 8.82
C GLN A 116 18.20 -7.43 8.74
N GLN A 117 19.50 -7.56 8.40
CA GLN A 117 20.25 -8.76 8.75
C GLN A 117 19.90 -9.04 10.20
N SER A 118 19.09 -10.08 10.39
CA SER A 118 18.88 -10.69 11.69
C SER A 118 20.24 -11.14 12.18
N GLN A 119 20.88 -10.31 13.00
CA GLN A 119 21.98 -10.77 13.81
C GLN A 119 21.41 -11.90 14.68
N PRO A 120 22.02 -13.08 14.68
CA PRO A 120 21.62 -14.14 15.58
C PRO A 120 21.80 -13.59 17.00
N TYR A 121 20.71 -13.51 17.75
CA TYR A 121 20.78 -13.28 19.18
C TYR A 121 21.63 -14.40 19.76
N GLN A 122 22.89 -14.11 20.13
CA GLN A 122 23.67 -14.97 21.01
C GLN A 122 22.93 -14.97 22.34
N GLN A 123 22.28 -16.09 22.64
CA GLN A 123 21.76 -16.35 23.98
C GLN A 123 22.93 -16.24 24.98
N PRO A 124 22.75 -15.42 26.03
CA PRO A 124 23.73 -15.43 27.14
C PRO A 124 23.78 -16.85 27.70
N ALA A 125 24.99 -17.39 27.79
CA ALA A 125 25.23 -18.70 28.42
C ALA A 125 24.65 -18.69 29.83
N GLN A 126 23.72 -19.57 30.13
CA GLN A 126 23.22 -19.80 31.47
C GLN A 126 24.34 -20.38 32.31
N PRO A 127 24.59 -19.87 33.53
CA PRO A 127 25.58 -20.45 34.44
C PRO A 127 25.09 -21.83 34.89
N THR A 128 25.89 -22.83 34.62
CA THR A 128 25.65 -24.21 35.05
C THR A 128 25.88 -24.29 36.57
N TYR A 129 24.78 -24.34 37.32
CA TYR A 129 24.88 -24.73 38.74
C TYR A 129 25.00 -26.26 38.83
N GLN A 130 26.17 -26.73 39.27
CA GLN A 130 26.37 -28.13 39.67
C GLN A 130 25.60 -28.37 40.98
N GLN A 131 24.56 -29.22 40.94
CA GLN A 131 23.94 -29.75 42.13
C GLN A 131 24.67 -31.02 42.57
N PRO A 132 24.98 -31.18 43.87
CA PRO A 132 25.45 -32.43 44.43
C PRO A 132 24.34 -33.45 44.51
N GLY A 133 24.67 -34.69 44.27
CA GLY A 133 23.79 -35.82 44.14
C GLY A 133 22.87 -36.09 45.34
N VAL A 134 21.64 -36.45 45.04
CA VAL A 134 20.71 -37.07 45.99
C VAL A 134 20.03 -38.29 45.32
N GLN A 135 20.07 -39.34 46.09
CA GLN A 135 19.62 -40.70 45.95
C GLN A 135 18.32 -40.98 45.17
N GLN A 136 18.32 -42.16 44.58
CA GLN A 136 17.24 -42.88 43.91
C GLN A 136 16.01 -43.07 44.82
N GLN A 137 14.82 -42.82 44.31
CA GLN A 137 13.55 -43.40 44.76
C GLN A 137 12.65 -43.81 43.58
N PRO A 138 11.74 -44.80 43.78
CA PRO A 138 11.29 -45.72 42.75
C PRO A 138 10.13 -45.19 41.88
N THR A 139 10.09 -45.64 40.65
CA THR A 139 9.11 -45.55 39.60
C THR A 139 7.69 -45.97 40.02
N TYR A 140 6.72 -45.05 39.95
CA TYR A 140 5.31 -45.40 39.83
C TYR A 140 4.86 -45.23 38.37
N HIS A 141 4.39 -46.37 37.80
CA HIS A 141 3.68 -46.37 36.53
C HIS A 141 2.35 -45.67 36.67
N GLN A 142 2.14 -44.58 35.93
CA GLN A 142 0.81 -44.02 35.68
C GLN A 142 0.33 -44.38 34.27
N GLN A 143 -0.87 -44.96 34.25
CA GLN A 143 -1.62 -45.37 33.07
C GLN A 143 -2.03 -44.16 32.22
N PRO A 144 -2.19 -44.27 30.89
CA PRO A 144 -2.64 -43.19 30.06
C PRO A 144 -4.12 -42.92 30.22
N VAL A 145 -4.49 -41.69 30.59
CA VAL A 145 -5.86 -41.18 30.60
C VAL A 145 -6.27 -40.84 29.19
N GLN A 146 -7.32 -41.51 28.69
CA GLN A 146 -7.99 -41.18 27.42
C GLN A 146 -8.59 -39.77 27.48
N GLN A 147 -8.18 -38.91 26.57
CA GLN A 147 -8.82 -37.61 26.35
C GLN A 147 -10.16 -37.82 25.63
N ALA A 148 -11.24 -37.40 26.29
CA ALA A 148 -12.56 -37.31 25.72
C ALA A 148 -12.62 -36.13 24.70
N GLN A 149 -13.15 -36.42 23.51
CA GLN A 149 -13.44 -35.41 22.47
C GLN A 149 -14.59 -34.50 22.92
N PRO A 150 -14.49 -33.19 22.74
CA PRO A 150 -15.63 -32.30 22.93
C PRO A 150 -16.62 -32.40 21.75
N LYS A 151 -17.91 -32.55 22.07
CA LYS A 151 -19.04 -32.48 21.14
C LYS A 151 -19.21 -31.08 20.57
N PRO A 152 -19.66 -30.92 19.31
CA PRO A 152 -19.97 -29.60 18.76
C PRO A 152 -21.24 -29.02 19.44
N VAL A 153 -21.11 -27.81 19.92
CA VAL A 153 -22.24 -26.99 20.40
C VAL A 153 -22.87 -26.33 19.17
N VAL A 154 -24.16 -26.60 18.96
CA VAL A 154 -24.99 -25.91 17.96
C VAL A 154 -25.49 -24.66 18.65
N ASP A 155 -24.98 -23.49 18.25
CA ASP A 155 -25.51 -22.19 18.70
C ASP A 155 -26.67 -21.80 17.78
N ASP A 156 -27.88 -21.86 18.31
CA ASP A 156 -29.08 -21.25 17.76
C ASP A 156 -28.98 -19.75 17.99
N LEU A 157 -28.70 -18.97 16.94
CA LEU A 157 -28.81 -17.51 16.96
C LEU A 157 -30.20 -17.13 16.43
N PRO A 158 -30.96 -16.28 17.15
CA PRO A 158 -32.23 -15.76 16.64
C PRO A 158 -32.00 -14.78 15.49
N GLU A 159 -32.82 -14.94 14.44
CA GLU A 159 -32.96 -13.99 13.35
C GLU A 159 -33.39 -12.63 13.87
N ASP A 160 -32.51 -11.64 13.75
CA ASP A 160 -32.84 -10.24 14.05
C ASP A 160 -33.30 -9.56 12.75
N ASP A 161 -34.62 -9.40 12.65
CA ASP A 161 -35.33 -8.64 11.62
C ASP A 161 -34.95 -7.16 11.78
N LEU A 162 -34.15 -6.61 10.89
CA LEU A 162 -33.95 -5.17 10.76
C LEU A 162 -34.58 -4.70 9.44
N PRO A 163 -35.58 -3.81 9.49
CA PRO A 163 -36.17 -3.21 8.30
C PRO A 163 -35.42 -1.93 7.93
N PHE A 164 -34.62 -2.00 6.80
CA PHE A 164 -34.28 -0.84 6.00
C PHE A 164 -34.06 -1.25 4.54
#